data_aaa975180726a50c791f9eab9223f10a
#
_entry.id   aaa975180726a50c791f9eab9223f10a
#
_cell.length_a   1.000
_cell.length_b   1.000
_cell.length_c   1.000
_cell.angle_alpha   90.00
_cell.angle_beta   90.00
_cell.angle_gamma   90.00
#
_symmetry.space_group_name_H-M   'P 1'
#
loop_
_entity.id
_entity.type
_entity.pdbx_description
1 polymer ?
#
loop_
_entity_poly.entity_id
_entity_poly.type
_entity_poly.pdbx_seq_one_letter_code
_entity_poly.pdbx_strand_id
1 'polypeptide(L)'
;MEFSKVKKDLIKKMKSVGTYDKSFNEIIELTAQILVDLEKAKENFAKSGYQMVVTHTNKNGSKNLVKNPFYLSIEKLRDDSIVYLRELGLTPTGLKKIKNVIDTEAQQNNSVLESILSNFEKKE
;
A
#
# COMPACT_ATOMS: atom_id res chain seq x y z
N MET A 1 -4.53 -0.75 17.57
CA MET A 1 -5.04 -0.68 16.17
C MET A 1 -5.59 -2.05 15.78
N GLU A 2 -6.87 -2.11 15.43
CA GLU A 2 -7.53 -3.35 15.05
C GLU A 2 -7.51 -3.55 13.55
N PHE A 3 -7.24 -4.77 13.10
CA PHE A 3 -7.21 -5.14 11.68
C PHE A 3 -8.51 -4.76 10.95
N SER A 4 -9.66 -5.11 11.52
CA SER A 4 -10.94 -4.83 10.87
C SER A 4 -11.21 -3.34 10.67
N LYS A 5 -10.81 -2.51 11.62
CA LYS A 5 -10.93 -1.04 11.51
C LYS A 5 -10.00 -0.49 10.44
N VAL A 6 -8.77 -0.98 10.37
CA VAL A 6 -7.79 -0.56 9.35
C VAL A 6 -8.28 -0.94 7.96
N LYS A 7 -8.79 -2.16 7.80
CA LYS A 7 -9.37 -2.63 6.52
C LYS A 7 -10.52 -1.74 6.08
N LYS A 8 -11.47 -1.45 6.98
CA LYS A 8 -12.61 -0.57 6.68
C LYS A 8 -12.16 0.84 6.29
N ASP A 9 -11.16 1.37 6.98
CA ASP A 9 -10.61 2.68 6.68
C ASP A 9 -9.97 2.73 5.30
N LEU A 10 -9.20 1.70 4.94
CA LEU A 10 -8.60 1.58 3.60
C LEU A 10 -9.67 1.54 2.51
N ILE A 11 -10.72 0.74 2.70
CA ILE A 11 -11.83 0.63 1.76
C ILE A 11 -12.53 1.99 1.60
N LYS A 12 -12.77 2.68 2.70
CA LYS A 12 -13.39 4.02 2.69
C LYS A 12 -12.54 5.01 1.89
N LYS A 13 -11.23 5.01 2.13
CA LYS A 13 -10.29 5.88 1.40
C LYS A 13 -10.25 5.56 -0.09
N MET A 14 -10.22 4.27 -0.43
CA MET A 14 -10.24 3.84 -1.83
C MET A 14 -11.53 4.25 -2.53
N LYS A 15 -12.67 4.12 -1.87
CA LYS A 15 -13.96 4.59 -2.40
C LYS A 15 -13.95 6.08 -2.65
N SER A 16 -13.34 6.87 -1.74
CA SER A 16 -13.29 8.32 -1.88
C SER A 16 -12.43 8.79 -3.05
N VAL A 17 -11.39 8.04 -3.41
CA VAL A 17 -10.53 8.37 -4.55
C VAL A 17 -10.89 7.59 -5.83
N GLY A 18 -11.90 6.72 -5.76
CA GLY A 18 -12.40 5.98 -6.91
C GLY A 18 -11.59 4.76 -7.32
N THR A 19 -10.82 4.18 -6.43
CA THR A 19 -9.98 3.01 -6.74
C THR A 19 -10.49 1.70 -6.15
N TYR A 20 -11.62 1.73 -5.41
CA TYR A 20 -12.12 0.52 -4.76
C TYR A 20 -12.78 -0.42 -5.76
N ASP A 21 -12.40 -1.69 -5.66
CA ASP A 21 -13.07 -2.79 -6.32
C ASP A 21 -13.01 -4.00 -5.39
N LYS A 22 -14.07 -4.78 -5.38
CA LYS A 22 -14.19 -5.98 -4.53
C LYS A 22 -13.07 -6.99 -4.82
N SER A 23 -12.59 -7.06 -6.05
CA SER A 23 -11.50 -7.96 -6.45
C SER A 23 -10.17 -7.61 -5.78
N PHE A 24 -10.04 -6.43 -5.18
CA PHE A 24 -8.81 -5.99 -4.50
C PHE A 24 -8.81 -6.32 -3.00
N ASN A 25 -9.81 -7.04 -2.48
CA ASN A 25 -9.89 -7.32 -1.05
C ASN A 25 -8.65 -8.05 -0.50
N GLU A 26 -8.04 -8.94 -1.27
CA GLU A 26 -6.80 -9.62 -0.85
C GLU A 26 -5.66 -8.65 -0.59
N ILE A 27 -5.39 -7.76 -1.53
CA ILE A 27 -4.30 -6.77 -1.38
C ILE A 27 -4.65 -5.75 -0.28
N ILE A 28 -5.92 -5.42 -0.11
CA ILE A 28 -6.38 -4.55 0.98
C ILE A 28 -6.11 -5.21 2.34
N GLU A 29 -6.38 -6.50 2.49
CA GLU A 29 -6.11 -7.23 3.72
C GLU A 29 -4.63 -7.33 4.03
N LEU A 30 -3.79 -7.59 3.02
CA LEU A 30 -2.33 -7.58 3.19
C LEU A 30 -1.83 -6.20 3.63
N THR A 31 -2.35 -5.15 3.02
CA THR A 31 -1.99 -3.77 3.39
C THR A 31 -2.41 -3.47 4.83
N ALA A 32 -3.63 -3.85 5.22
CA ALA A 32 -4.13 -3.67 6.58
C ALA A 32 -3.24 -4.39 7.59
N GLN A 33 -2.79 -5.61 7.29
CA GLN A 33 -1.92 -6.37 8.18
C GLN A 33 -0.56 -5.69 8.33
N ILE A 34 0.01 -5.17 7.26
CA ILE A 34 1.28 -4.43 7.31
C ILE A 34 1.15 -3.20 8.21
N LEU A 35 0.05 -2.46 8.09
CA LEU A 35 -0.18 -1.27 8.91
C LEU A 35 -0.36 -1.62 10.39
N VAL A 36 -1.06 -2.71 10.70
CA VAL A 36 -1.21 -3.23 12.07
C VAL A 36 0.16 -3.66 12.64
N ASP A 37 0.94 -4.39 11.85
CA ASP A 37 2.27 -4.84 12.25
C ASP A 37 3.22 -3.67 12.48
N LEU A 38 3.15 -2.64 11.65
CA LEU A 38 3.94 -1.42 11.81
C LEU A 38 3.62 -0.73 13.15
N GLU A 39 2.34 -0.60 13.48
CA GLU A 39 1.92 0.01 14.75
C GLU A 39 2.42 -0.79 15.93
N LYS A 40 2.33 -2.12 15.84
CA LYS A 40 2.82 -3.02 16.88
C LYS A 40 4.34 -2.92 17.07
N ALA A 41 5.09 -2.84 15.98
CA ALA A 41 6.53 -2.63 16.02
C ALA A 41 6.89 -1.29 16.68
N LYS A 42 6.14 -0.24 16.39
CA LYS A 42 6.30 1.07 17.03
C LYS A 42 6.05 1.01 18.54
N GLU A 43 4.99 0.31 18.96
CA GLU A 43 4.68 0.12 20.38
C GLU A 43 5.80 -0.63 21.09
N ASN A 44 6.32 -1.69 20.49
CA ASN A 44 7.43 -2.47 21.06
C ASN A 44 8.72 -1.67 21.12
N PHE A 45 8.97 -0.85 20.12
CA PHE A 45 10.13 0.05 20.12
C PHE A 45 10.02 1.08 21.26
N ALA A 46 8.84 1.66 21.46
CA ALA A 46 8.58 2.57 22.56
C ALA A 46 8.81 1.90 23.92
N LYS A 47 8.32 0.66 24.09
CA LYS A 47 8.52 -0.11 25.32
C LYS A 47 9.99 -0.41 25.59
N SER A 48 10.82 -0.50 24.55
CA SER A 48 12.28 -0.69 24.71
C SER A 48 13.01 0.62 25.08
N GLY A 49 12.29 1.73 25.22
CA GLY A 49 12.86 3.04 25.53
C GLY A 49 13.42 3.77 24.31
N TYR A 50 12.93 3.46 23.11
CA TYR A 50 13.38 4.05 21.83
C TYR A 50 14.88 3.86 21.57
N GLN A 51 15.45 2.76 22.05
CA GLN A 51 16.89 2.49 21.85
C GLN A 51 17.12 1.95 20.44
N MET A 52 17.80 2.73 19.61
CA MET A 52 18.12 2.31 18.23
C MET A 52 19.18 1.22 18.19
N VAL A 53 20.05 1.15 19.21
CA VAL A 53 21.12 0.16 19.35
C VAL A 53 20.94 -0.56 20.68
N VAL A 54 21.02 -1.89 20.66
CA VAL A 54 20.90 -2.73 21.84
C VAL A 54 22.07 -3.70 21.92
N THR A 55 22.35 -4.22 23.12
CA THR A 55 23.40 -5.22 23.32
C THR A 55 22.86 -6.61 23.02
N HIS A 56 23.54 -7.33 22.15
CA HIS A 56 23.27 -8.74 21.85
C HIS A 56 24.37 -9.61 22.45
N THR A 57 23.98 -10.64 23.20
CA THR A 57 24.93 -11.61 23.77
C THR A 57 24.96 -12.85 22.89
N ASN A 58 26.15 -13.18 22.35
CA ASN A 58 26.37 -14.38 21.55
C ASN A 58 26.38 -15.64 22.44
N LYS A 59 26.27 -16.82 21.81
CA LYS A 59 26.31 -18.12 22.52
C LYS A 59 27.61 -18.32 23.32
N ASN A 60 28.71 -17.72 22.89
CA ASN A 60 30.01 -17.81 23.57
C ASN A 60 30.19 -16.77 24.69
N GLY A 61 29.14 -16.00 25.00
CA GLY A 61 29.18 -14.98 26.05
C GLY A 61 29.70 -13.61 25.61
N SER A 62 30.15 -13.46 24.36
CA SER A 62 30.58 -12.15 23.87
C SER A 62 29.38 -11.24 23.59
N LYS A 63 29.57 -9.94 23.83
CA LYS A 63 28.51 -8.93 23.66
C LYS A 63 28.83 -8.03 22.48
N ASN A 64 27.85 -7.84 21.61
CA ASN A 64 27.94 -6.94 20.45
C ASN A 64 26.84 -5.91 20.51
N LEU A 65 27.11 -4.70 20.03
CA LEU A 65 26.10 -3.69 19.79
C LEU A 65 25.43 -3.99 18.44
N VAL A 66 24.11 -4.12 18.44
CA VAL A 66 23.32 -4.37 17.23
C VAL A 66 22.17 -3.38 17.15
N LYS A 67 21.68 -3.16 15.94
CA LYS A 67 20.50 -2.34 15.73
C LYS A 67 19.28 -3.03 16.36
N ASN A 68 18.43 -2.25 17.04
CA ASN A 68 17.25 -2.78 17.72
C ASN A 68 16.35 -3.51 16.71
N PRO A 69 16.01 -4.81 16.93
CA PRO A 69 15.17 -5.57 16.00
C PRO A 69 13.81 -4.91 15.74
N PHE A 70 13.21 -4.25 16.73
CA PHE A 70 11.96 -3.53 16.55
C PHE A 70 12.11 -2.33 15.63
N TYR A 71 13.24 -1.63 15.72
CA TYR A 71 13.55 -0.52 14.82
C TYR A 71 13.75 -1.00 13.38
N LEU A 72 14.44 -2.14 13.20
CA LEU A 72 14.61 -2.76 11.88
C LEU A 72 13.26 -3.14 11.28
N SER A 73 12.36 -3.69 12.09
CA SER A 73 11.00 -4.02 11.65
C SER A 73 10.23 -2.78 11.22
N ILE A 74 10.36 -1.68 11.97
CA ILE A 74 9.72 -0.41 11.61
C ILE A 74 10.20 0.08 10.25
N GLU A 75 11.51 0.07 10.01
CA GLU A 75 12.08 0.52 8.73
C GLU A 75 11.52 -0.30 7.56
N LYS A 76 11.54 -1.63 7.69
CA LYS A 76 11.04 -2.53 6.64
C LYS A 76 9.55 -2.37 6.41
N LEU A 77 8.75 -2.38 7.48
CA LEU A 77 7.30 -2.26 7.37
C LEU A 77 6.87 -0.89 6.83
N ARG A 78 7.62 0.15 7.16
CA ARG A 78 7.37 1.49 6.62
C ARG A 78 7.58 1.51 5.11
N ASP A 79 8.68 0.92 4.64
CA ASP A 79 8.98 0.83 3.22
C ASP A 79 7.93 -0.03 2.48
N ASP A 80 7.58 -1.18 3.05
CA ASP A 80 6.55 -2.06 2.48
C ASP A 80 5.18 -1.37 2.43
N SER A 81 4.82 -0.61 3.46
CA SER A 81 3.52 0.08 3.52
C SER A 81 3.37 1.11 2.40
N ILE A 82 4.42 1.86 2.08
CA ILE A 82 4.40 2.84 0.98
C ILE A 82 4.12 2.14 -0.35
N VAL A 83 4.78 0.99 -0.61
CA VAL A 83 4.59 0.22 -1.84
C VAL A 83 3.13 -0.26 -1.96
N TYR A 84 2.59 -0.85 -0.89
CA TYR A 84 1.24 -1.40 -0.90
C TYR A 84 0.17 -0.31 -0.98
N LEU A 85 0.35 0.82 -0.28
CA LEU A 85 -0.56 1.96 -0.39
C LEU A 85 -0.55 2.54 -1.81
N ARG A 86 0.60 2.55 -2.46
CA ARG A 86 0.72 2.98 -3.86
C ARG A 86 -0.09 2.09 -4.79
N GLU A 87 -0.03 0.77 -4.58
CA GLU A 87 -0.80 -0.20 -5.37
C GLU A 87 -2.31 0.03 -5.23
N LEU A 88 -2.77 0.49 -4.06
CA LEU A 88 -4.18 0.80 -3.82
C LEU A 88 -4.59 2.19 -4.32
N GLY A 89 -3.66 2.98 -4.85
CA GLY A 89 -3.92 4.35 -5.29
C GLY A 89 -4.10 5.32 -4.14
N LEU A 90 -3.55 5.02 -2.97
CA LEU A 90 -3.64 5.85 -1.77
C LEU A 90 -2.40 6.73 -1.54
N THR A 91 -1.54 6.83 -2.54
CA THR A 91 -0.46 7.80 -2.61
C THR A 91 -0.68 8.68 -3.83
N PRO A 92 -0.15 9.91 -3.85
CA PRO A 92 -0.30 10.77 -5.04
C PRO A 92 0.21 10.11 -6.32
N THR A 93 1.37 9.46 -6.27
CA THR A 93 1.96 8.77 -7.42
C THR A 93 1.12 7.58 -7.87
N GLY A 94 0.66 6.75 -6.93
CA GLY A 94 -0.17 5.59 -7.23
C GLY A 94 -1.51 5.96 -7.83
N LEU A 95 -2.16 6.96 -7.27
CA LEU A 95 -3.45 7.46 -7.77
C LEU A 95 -3.30 8.02 -9.19
N LYS A 96 -2.26 8.79 -9.45
CA LYS A 96 -1.98 9.35 -10.77
C LYS A 96 -1.77 8.26 -11.81
N LYS A 97 -1.02 7.20 -11.49
CA LYS A 97 -0.80 6.07 -12.39
C LYS A 97 -2.11 5.37 -12.75
N ILE A 98 -2.95 5.09 -11.78
CA ILE A 98 -4.23 4.41 -11.98
C ILE A 98 -5.14 5.27 -12.85
N LYS A 99 -5.26 6.55 -12.56
CA LYS A 99 -6.09 7.49 -13.35
C LYS A 99 -5.59 7.62 -14.79
N ASN A 100 -4.29 7.69 -15.00
CA ASN A 100 -3.72 7.76 -16.35
C ASN A 100 -4.06 6.53 -17.18
N VAL A 101 -3.99 5.33 -16.60
CA VAL A 101 -4.35 4.08 -17.27
C VAL A 101 -5.84 4.08 -17.63
N ILE A 102 -6.72 4.46 -16.72
CA ILE A 102 -8.16 4.52 -16.94
C ILE A 102 -8.48 5.53 -18.06
N ASP A 103 -7.89 6.72 -18.02
CA ASP A 103 -8.10 7.76 -19.03
C ASP A 103 -7.63 7.31 -20.42
N THR A 104 -6.49 6.63 -20.50
CA THR A 104 -5.98 6.06 -21.75
C THR A 104 -6.93 5.03 -22.33
N GLU A 105 -7.44 4.12 -21.53
CA GLU A 105 -8.42 3.10 -21.95
C GLU A 105 -9.73 3.74 -22.42
N ALA A 106 -10.21 4.74 -21.71
CA ALA A 106 -11.42 5.47 -22.08
C ALA A 106 -11.24 6.18 -23.43
N GLN A 107 -10.08 6.81 -23.68
CA GLN A 107 -9.77 7.44 -24.95
C GLN A 107 -9.69 6.43 -26.10
N GLN A 108 -9.09 5.28 -25.88
CA GLN A 108 -9.01 4.20 -26.87
C GLN A 108 -10.40 3.68 -27.23
N ASN A 109 -11.26 3.45 -26.23
CA ASN A 109 -12.63 3.01 -26.45
C ASN A 109 -13.44 4.03 -27.22
N ASN A 110 -13.29 5.30 -26.91
CA ASN A 110 -13.96 6.39 -27.64
C ASN A 110 -13.50 6.46 -29.10
N SER A 111 -12.19 6.29 -29.35
CA SER A 111 -11.64 6.28 -30.71
C SER A 111 -12.19 5.12 -31.54
N VAL A 112 -12.33 3.94 -30.93
CA VAL A 112 -12.91 2.77 -31.59
C VAL A 112 -14.39 3.03 -31.93
N LEU A 113 -15.17 3.58 -31.00
CA LEU A 113 -16.57 3.93 -31.22
C LEU A 113 -16.72 4.95 -32.33
N GLU A 114 -15.91 5.99 -32.35
CA GLU A 114 -15.89 7.01 -33.41
C GLU A 114 -15.60 6.39 -34.78
N SER A 115 -14.63 5.46 -34.84
CA SER A 115 -14.31 4.74 -36.08
C SER A 115 -15.47 3.90 -36.58
N ILE A 116 -16.16 3.21 -35.69
CA ILE A 116 -17.34 2.40 -36.01
C ILE A 116 -18.47 3.28 -36.55
N LEU A 117 -18.78 4.37 -35.86
CA LEU A 117 -19.84 5.30 -36.27
C LEU A 117 -19.52 5.94 -37.61
N SER A 118 -18.27 6.33 -37.83
CA SER A 118 -17.82 6.89 -39.12
C SER A 118 -18.01 5.89 -40.26
N ASN A 119 -17.72 4.61 -40.03
CA ASN A 119 -17.92 3.57 -41.03
C ASN A 119 -19.41 3.34 -41.36
N PHE A 120 -20.30 3.45 -40.39
CA PHE A 120 -21.73 3.37 -40.61
C PHE A 120 -22.27 4.53 -41.45
N GLU A 121 -21.79 5.75 -41.22
CA GLU A 121 -22.15 6.94 -41.99
C GLU A 121 -21.72 6.84 -43.47
N LYS A 122 -20.56 6.24 -43.73
CA LYS A 122 -20.04 6.06 -45.09
C LYS A 122 -20.75 5.02 -45.93
N LYS A 123 -21.58 4.16 -45.34
CA LYS A 123 -22.34 3.11 -46.03
C LYS A 123 -23.72 3.59 -46.53
N GLU A 124 -24.14 4.77 -46.15
CA GLU A 124 -25.33 5.41 -46.64
C GLU A 124 -25.04 6.26 -47.89
#